data_55d8b38353027d7ebca8ac03d5465702
#
_entry.id   55d8b38353027d7ebca8ac03d5465702
#
_cell.length_a   1.000
_cell.length_b   1.000
_cell.length_c   1.000
_cell.angle_alpha   90.00
_cell.angle_beta   90.00
_cell.angle_gamma   90.00
#
_symmetry.space_group_name_H-M   'P 1'
#
loop_
_entity.id
_entity.type
_entity.pdbx_description
1 polymer ?
#
loop_
_entity_poly.entity_id
_entity_poly.type
_entity_poly.pdbx_seq_one_letter_code
_entity_poly.pdbx_strand_id
1 'polypeptide(L)'
;MRTTVQPVPPIGRGYPYSFRLACPAESDVVPFPAGCTLLADVALYAGAPAVASLSSEGGSIERIDDTTVLLRLSGADTDLLTNTTVVLDLVRTDPSPDEWLGIKVQLPVERPVTAARVGS
;
A
#
# COMPACT_ATOMS: atom_id res chain seq x y z
N MET A 1 13.49 12.57 -0.90
CA MET A 1 12.26 11.80 -0.62
C MET A 1 11.23 12.02 -1.71
N ARG A 2 10.63 10.98 -2.15
CA ARG A 2 9.63 11.06 -3.20
C ARG A 2 8.27 10.84 -2.61
N THR A 3 7.34 11.74 -2.86
CA THR A 3 5.96 11.58 -2.47
C THR A 3 5.12 11.43 -3.72
N THR A 4 4.38 10.34 -3.81
CA THR A 4 3.49 10.10 -4.93
C THR A 4 2.06 10.36 -4.46
N VAL A 5 1.40 11.30 -5.11
CA VAL A 5 -0.01 11.57 -4.88
C VAL A 5 -0.76 11.15 -6.12
N GLN A 6 -1.58 10.12 -5.99
CA GLN A 6 -2.41 9.65 -7.09
C GLN A 6 -3.86 9.76 -6.68
N PRO A 7 -4.73 10.24 -7.59
CA PRO A 7 -6.15 10.21 -7.30
C PRO A 7 -6.60 8.76 -7.26
N VAL A 8 -7.01 8.31 -6.09
CA VAL A 8 -7.51 6.95 -5.90
C VAL A 8 -8.89 7.04 -5.26
N PRO A 9 -9.77 6.07 -5.54
CA PRO A 9 -11.04 6.03 -4.84
C PRO A 9 -10.81 5.88 -3.34
N PRO A 10 -11.68 6.40 -2.50
CA PRO A 10 -11.54 6.22 -1.06
C PRO A 10 -11.68 4.75 -0.67
N ILE A 11 -10.97 4.38 0.40
CA ILE A 11 -11.12 3.05 0.98
C ILE A 11 -12.45 3.01 1.72
N GLY A 12 -13.30 2.05 1.39
CA GLY A 12 -14.51 1.77 2.17
C GLY A 12 -14.15 0.89 3.36
N ARG A 13 -14.25 1.43 4.56
CA ARG A 13 -13.88 0.70 5.76
C ARG A 13 -14.69 -0.59 5.88
N GLY A 14 -14.01 -1.71 6.06
CA GLY A 14 -14.60 -3.04 6.13
C GLY A 14 -14.76 -3.75 4.79
N TYR A 15 -14.47 -3.07 3.68
CA TYR A 15 -14.55 -3.65 2.34
C TYR A 15 -13.16 -3.91 1.78
N PRO A 16 -12.98 -4.97 0.98
CA PRO A 16 -11.70 -5.17 0.30
C PRO A 16 -11.38 -4.00 -0.61
N TYR A 17 -10.11 -3.67 -0.72
CA TYR A 17 -9.66 -2.53 -1.51
C TYR A 17 -8.36 -2.88 -2.22
N SER A 18 -8.24 -2.49 -3.47
CA SER A 18 -6.98 -2.64 -4.21
C SER A 18 -6.74 -1.40 -5.04
N PHE A 19 -5.47 -1.08 -5.25
CA PHE A 19 -5.09 0.06 -6.07
C PHE A 19 -3.73 -0.20 -6.70
N ARG A 20 -3.49 0.46 -7.82
CA ARG A 20 -2.19 0.41 -8.48
C ARG A 20 -1.38 1.62 -8.09
N LEU A 21 -0.12 1.39 -7.78
CA LEU A 21 0.84 2.44 -7.50
C LEU A 21 1.85 2.45 -8.63
N ALA A 22 1.86 3.52 -9.39
CA ALA A 22 2.81 3.72 -10.49
C ALA A 22 3.81 4.79 -10.07
N CYS A 23 5.09 4.48 -10.19
CA CYS A 23 6.16 5.40 -9.88
C CYS A 23 6.92 5.72 -11.15
N PRO A 24 7.09 7.01 -11.50
CA PRO A 24 7.90 7.32 -12.67
C PRO A 24 9.32 6.83 -12.46
N ALA A 25 9.89 6.19 -13.47
CA ALA A 25 11.29 5.84 -13.46
C ALA A 25 12.11 7.11 -13.59
N GLU A 26 13.05 7.32 -12.68
CA GLU A 26 13.98 8.46 -12.74
C GLU A 26 15.37 7.94 -12.98
N SER A 27 16.04 8.47 -14.00
CA SER A 27 17.40 8.08 -14.34
C SER A 27 17.47 6.57 -14.57
N ASP A 28 18.44 5.93 -13.93
CA ASP A 28 18.68 4.51 -14.04
C ASP A 28 18.03 3.70 -12.91
N VAL A 29 17.25 4.36 -12.07
CA VAL A 29 16.69 3.69 -10.90
C VAL A 29 15.35 3.05 -11.25
N VAL A 30 15.29 1.74 -11.10
CA VAL A 30 14.07 0.95 -11.30
C VAL A 30 13.51 0.65 -9.91
N PRO A 31 12.32 1.18 -9.56
CA PRO A 31 11.79 0.97 -8.22
C PRO A 31 11.42 -0.48 -7.95
N PHE A 32 10.91 -1.20 -8.95
CA PHE A 32 10.43 -2.57 -8.77
C PHE A 32 11.04 -3.51 -9.80
N PRO A 33 12.34 -3.82 -9.69
CA PRO A 33 12.95 -4.74 -10.65
C PRO A 33 12.37 -6.16 -10.51
N ALA A 34 12.46 -6.91 -11.58
CA ALA A 34 11.99 -8.29 -11.57
C ALA A 34 12.66 -9.09 -10.46
N GLY A 35 11.88 -9.86 -9.71
CA GLY A 35 12.39 -10.65 -8.60
C GLY A 35 12.52 -9.90 -7.28
N CYS A 36 12.19 -8.61 -7.23
CA CYS A 36 12.26 -7.87 -5.97
C CYS A 36 11.19 -8.39 -4.99
N THR A 37 11.49 -8.28 -3.70
CA THR A 37 10.52 -8.56 -2.66
C THR A 37 10.17 -7.25 -1.95
N LEU A 38 8.89 -7.08 -1.64
CA LEU A 38 8.37 -5.81 -1.16
C LEU A 38 7.53 -6.01 0.09
N LEU A 39 7.63 -5.03 0.98
CA LEU A 39 6.76 -4.89 2.15
C LEU A 39 6.16 -3.50 2.15
N ALA A 40 4.93 -3.40 2.60
CA ALA A 40 4.27 -2.11 2.81
C ALA A 40 3.52 -2.16 4.13
N ASP A 41 3.83 -1.24 5.01
CA ASP A 41 3.10 -1.10 6.26
C ASP A 41 2.09 0.04 6.13
N VAL A 42 0.88 -0.21 6.59
CA VAL A 42 -0.19 0.79 6.61
C VAL A 42 -0.36 1.27 8.03
N ALA A 43 -0.33 2.58 8.23
CA ALA A 43 -0.48 3.19 9.54
C ALA A 43 -1.55 4.27 9.49
N LEU A 44 -2.14 4.57 10.65
CA LEU A 44 -3.18 5.60 10.74
C LEU A 44 -2.62 6.99 10.48
N TYR A 45 -1.36 7.21 10.81
CA TYR A 45 -0.64 8.45 10.53
C TYR A 45 0.85 8.15 10.53
N ALA A 46 1.64 9.07 9.98
CA ALA A 46 3.10 8.88 9.91
C ALA A 46 3.69 8.77 11.31
N GLY A 47 4.46 7.72 11.54
CA GLY A 47 5.05 7.43 12.85
C GLY A 47 4.21 6.57 13.75
N ALA A 48 2.96 6.27 13.39
CA ALA A 48 2.12 5.36 14.16
C ALA A 48 2.53 3.91 13.93
N PRO A 49 2.21 3.00 14.87
CA PRO A 49 2.42 1.58 14.60
C PRO A 49 1.62 1.11 13.40
N ALA A 50 2.15 0.14 12.67
CA ALA A 50 1.45 -0.44 11.54
C ALA A 50 0.19 -1.16 12.00
N VAL A 51 -0.94 -0.91 11.34
CA VAL A 51 -2.18 -1.62 11.62
C VAL A 51 -2.43 -2.72 10.60
N ALA A 52 -1.74 -2.68 9.46
CA ALA A 52 -1.80 -3.73 8.44
C ALA A 52 -0.45 -3.78 7.74
N SER A 53 -0.09 -4.95 7.27
CA SER A 53 1.16 -5.15 6.53
C SER A 53 0.86 -5.94 5.27
N LEU A 54 1.41 -5.47 4.15
CA LEU A 54 1.28 -6.11 2.85
C LEU A 54 2.65 -6.63 2.43
N SER A 55 2.66 -7.71 1.66
CA SER A 55 3.92 -8.26 1.17
C SER A 55 3.75 -8.89 -0.20
N SER A 56 4.82 -8.89 -0.97
CA SER A 56 4.84 -9.57 -2.26
C SER A 56 4.82 -11.09 -2.07
N GLU A 57 5.42 -11.58 -1.02
CA GLU A 57 5.42 -13.01 -0.72
C GLU A 57 4.03 -13.50 -0.34
N GLY A 58 3.27 -12.71 0.38
CA GLY A 58 1.91 -13.07 0.77
C GLY A 58 0.86 -12.82 -0.30
N GLY A 59 1.24 -12.20 -1.43
CA GLY A 59 0.32 -11.94 -2.53
C GLY A 59 -0.47 -10.66 -2.42
N SER A 60 -0.32 -9.90 -1.34
CA SER A 60 -1.02 -8.62 -1.19
C SER A 60 -0.34 -7.48 -1.95
N ILE A 61 0.91 -7.68 -2.38
CA ILE A 61 1.58 -6.79 -3.32
C ILE A 61 1.93 -7.61 -4.56
N GLU A 62 1.49 -7.15 -5.71
CA GLU A 62 1.79 -7.82 -6.98
C GLU A 62 2.54 -6.86 -7.89
N ARG A 63 3.73 -7.27 -8.32
CA ARG A 63 4.49 -6.50 -9.30
C ARG A 63 3.83 -6.61 -10.67
N ILE A 64 3.47 -5.48 -11.25
CA ILE A 64 2.92 -5.43 -12.61
C ILE A 64 4.05 -5.26 -13.62
N ASP A 65 4.93 -4.29 -13.37
CA ASP A 65 6.11 -4.04 -14.19
C ASP A 65 7.16 -3.31 -13.34
N ASP A 66 8.22 -2.80 -13.97
CA ASP A 66 9.34 -2.17 -13.28
C ASP A 66 8.95 -0.92 -12.48
N THR A 67 7.82 -0.31 -12.80
CA THR A 67 7.39 0.95 -12.17
C THR A 67 6.03 0.86 -11.52
N THR A 68 5.34 -0.27 -11.60
CA THR A 68 3.96 -0.38 -11.15
C THR A 68 3.77 -1.62 -10.29
N VAL A 69 3.08 -1.45 -9.17
CA VAL A 69 2.65 -2.57 -8.31
C VAL A 69 1.17 -2.42 -8.02
N LEU A 70 0.53 -3.55 -7.76
CA LEU A 70 -0.86 -3.60 -7.30
C LEU A 70 -0.84 -3.98 -5.83
N LEU A 71 -1.52 -3.18 -5.00
CA LEU A 71 -1.61 -3.43 -3.57
C LEU A 71 -3.04 -3.79 -3.22
N ARG A 72 -3.20 -4.79 -2.36
CA ARG A 72 -4.51 -5.29 -1.95
C ARG A 72 -4.64 -5.28 -0.45
N LEU A 73 -5.76 -4.73 0.03
CA LEU A 73 -6.12 -4.76 1.44
C LEU A 73 -7.39 -5.58 1.58
N SER A 74 -7.40 -6.51 2.53
CA SER A 74 -8.59 -7.29 2.82
C SER A 74 -9.63 -6.44 3.55
N GLY A 75 -10.88 -6.91 3.61
CA GLY A 75 -11.89 -6.23 4.41
C GLY A 75 -11.52 -6.16 5.88
N ALA A 76 -10.84 -7.17 6.40
CA ALA A 76 -10.37 -7.15 7.78
C ALA A 76 -9.29 -6.07 7.97
N ASP A 77 -8.40 -5.89 7.00
CA ASP A 77 -7.39 -4.83 7.06
C ASP A 77 -8.03 -3.44 7.02
N THR A 78 -8.97 -3.23 6.10
CA THR A 78 -9.61 -1.90 5.98
C THR A 78 -10.47 -1.58 7.20
N ASP A 79 -10.99 -2.59 7.88
CA ASP A 79 -11.79 -2.38 9.09
C ASP A 79 -10.96 -1.79 10.24
N LEU A 80 -9.65 -1.97 10.19
CA LEU A 80 -8.74 -1.41 11.20
C LEU A 80 -8.39 0.05 10.92
N LEU A 81 -8.79 0.60 9.78
CA LEU A 81 -8.44 1.96 9.38
C LEU A 81 -9.46 2.93 9.94
N THR A 82 -9.23 3.38 11.16
CA THR A 82 -10.20 4.19 11.90
C THR A 82 -10.07 5.69 11.70
N ASN A 83 -9.05 6.12 10.94
CA ASN A 83 -8.89 7.54 10.59
C ASN A 83 -9.53 7.83 9.23
N THR A 84 -9.71 9.12 8.94
CA THR A 84 -10.22 9.55 7.64
C THR A 84 -9.15 9.47 6.55
N THR A 85 -7.89 9.40 6.93
CA THR A 85 -6.78 9.15 6.01
C THR A 85 -5.80 8.20 6.68
N VAL A 86 -5.12 7.41 5.86
CA VAL A 86 -4.06 6.52 6.32
C VAL A 86 -2.87 6.70 5.40
N VAL A 87 -1.71 6.25 5.85
CA VAL A 87 -0.47 6.35 5.08
C VAL A 87 0.15 4.97 4.94
N LEU A 88 0.83 4.77 3.84
CA LEU A 88 1.67 3.58 3.67
C LEU A 88 2.95 3.97 2.95
N ASP A 89 3.99 3.17 3.15
CA ASP A 89 5.23 3.29 2.41
C ASP A 89 5.71 1.91 2.00
N LEU A 90 6.68 1.88 1.09
CA LEU A 90 7.19 0.65 0.50
C LEU A 90 8.66 0.47 0.84
N VAL A 91 9.01 -0.76 1.15
CA VAL A 91 10.39 -1.18 1.44
C VAL A 91 10.70 -2.40 0.59
N ARG A 92 11.89 -2.43 0.02
CA ARG A 92 12.42 -3.64 -0.63
C ARG A 92 13.17 -4.46 0.40
N THR A 93 12.88 -5.74 0.45
CA THR A 93 13.50 -6.66 1.40
C THR A 93 14.49 -7.62 0.76
N ASP A 94 14.65 -7.57 -0.57
CA ASP A 94 15.63 -8.40 -1.26
C ASP A 94 17.07 -7.92 -1.06
N PRO A 95 17.36 -6.59 -0.94
CA PRO A 95 18.71 -6.18 -0.57
C PRO A 95 18.93 -6.38 0.92
N SER A 96 20.19 -6.46 1.32
CA SER A 96 20.57 -6.53 2.72
C SER A 96 21.55 -5.39 3.02
N PRO A 97 21.18 -4.43 3.88
CA PRO A 97 19.91 -4.29 4.60
C PRO A 97 18.74 -3.90 3.71
N ASP A 98 17.53 -3.94 4.27
CA ASP A 98 16.32 -3.52 3.57
C ASP A 98 16.47 -2.10 3.04
N GLU A 99 15.87 -1.85 1.90
CA GLU A 99 15.94 -0.54 1.25
C GLU A 99 14.59 0.15 1.30
N TRP A 100 14.55 1.32 1.94
CA TRP A 100 13.36 2.15 1.93
C TRP A 100 13.30 2.91 0.60
N LEU A 101 12.19 2.73 -0.12
CA LEU A 101 12.07 3.29 -1.47
C LEU A 101 11.74 4.78 -1.48
N GLY A 102 11.37 5.35 -0.34
CA GLY A 102 11.01 6.76 -0.27
C GLY A 102 9.66 7.07 -0.90
N ILE A 103 8.84 6.07 -1.09
CA ILE A 103 7.52 6.22 -1.69
C ILE A 103 6.50 6.21 -0.56
N LYS A 104 5.81 7.33 -0.37
CA LYS A 104 4.73 7.44 0.60
C LYS A 104 3.42 7.69 -0.12
N VAL A 105 2.38 7.00 0.30
CA VAL A 105 1.05 7.16 -0.27
C VAL A 105 0.09 7.48 0.86
N GLN A 106 -0.74 8.49 0.63
CA GLN A 106 -1.81 8.85 1.56
C GLN A 106 -3.13 8.44 0.92
N LEU A 107 -3.93 7.69 1.65
CA LEU A 107 -5.18 7.14 1.13
C LEU A 107 -6.35 7.67 1.95
N PRO A 108 -7.40 8.18 1.30
CA PRO A 108 -8.60 8.57 2.01
C PRO A 108 -9.40 7.33 2.43
N VAL A 109 -10.02 7.42 3.59
CA VAL A 109 -10.85 6.33 4.14
C VAL A 109 -12.23 6.90 4.42
N GLU A 110 -13.26 6.19 3.96
CA GLU A 110 -14.63 6.56 4.22
C GLU A 110 -15.35 5.45 4.97
N ARG A 111 -16.30 5.85 5.78
CA ARG A 111 -17.18 4.91 6.46
C ARG A 111 -18.41 4.71 5.59
N PRO A 112 -18.60 3.54 4.98
CA PRO A 112 -19.77 3.33 4.12
C PRO A 112 -21.07 3.40 4.92
N VAL A 113 -22.13 3.86 4.27
CA VAL A 113 -23.46 3.82 4.85
C VAL A 113 -23.91 2.38 5.03
N THR A 114 -23.60 1.55 4.04
CA THR A 114 -23.92 0.12 4.11
C THR A 114 -22.73 -0.62 4.70
N ALA A 115 -22.95 -1.28 5.83
CA ALA A 115 -21.90 -2.05 6.47
C ALA A 115 -21.53 -3.26 5.62
N ALA A 116 -20.24 -3.62 5.64
CA ALA A 116 -19.78 -4.82 4.95
C ALA A 116 -20.41 -6.06 5.56
N ARG A 117 -20.77 -7.00 4.72
CA ARG A 117 -21.37 -8.24 5.16
C ARG A 117 -20.31 -9.23 5.57
N VAL A 118 -20.63 -10.03 6.59
CA VAL A 118 -19.74 -11.06 7.06
C VAL A 118 -19.45 -12.06 5.94
N GLY A 119 -18.20 -12.39 5.73
CA GLY A 119 -17.80 -13.32 4.69
C GLY A 119 -17.56 -12.69 3.33
N SER A 120 -17.72 -11.37 3.21
CA SER A 120 -17.44 -10.67 1.95
C SER A 120 -15.96 -10.44 1.77
#